data_6b8f14ddfffe60cd95fdf6621ce1c329
#
_entry.id   6b8f14ddfffe60cd95fdf6621ce1c329
#
_cell.length_a   1.000
_cell.length_b   1.000
_cell.length_c   1.000
_cell.angle_alpha   90.00
_cell.angle_beta   90.00
_cell.angle_gamma   90.00
#
_symmetry.space_group_name_H-M   'P 1'
#
loop_
_entity.id
_entity.type
_entity.pdbx_description
1 polymer ?
#
loop_
_entity_poly.entity_id
_entity_poly.type
_entity_poly.pdbx_seq_one_letter_code
_entity_poly.pdbx_strand_id
1 'polypeptide(L)'
;FDLHGYLVLKQAVAGEDVRHMVELCDRWHAMDDSELPAPLASYRDANSKPTTPRSINQVEYVEQVFADLILNREIMRVVLALTDNCPQHVGTALTANTKDSDDLAFHGGLSGGIHNPANDYQAADGRIFATFLNAGVSLVDVPPGTGFVCIPGSHKTYFTRPDHIDI
;
A
#
# COMPACT_ATOMS: atom_id res chain seq x y z
N PHE A 1 7.10 -7.46 13.03
CA PHE A 1 5.73 -7.43 12.49
C PHE A 1 4.72 -7.80 13.55
N ASP A 2 4.87 -8.93 14.22
CA ASP A 2 3.89 -9.45 15.19
C ASP A 2 3.48 -8.46 16.29
N LEU A 3 4.38 -7.63 16.79
CA LEU A 3 4.06 -6.67 17.86
C LEU A 3 3.27 -5.46 17.34
N HIS A 4 3.61 -4.95 16.17
CA HIS A 4 3.10 -3.64 15.71
C HIS A 4 2.23 -3.72 14.45
N GLY A 5 2.25 -4.81 13.68
CA GLY A 5 1.54 -4.96 12.42
C GLY A 5 2.25 -4.32 11.22
N TYR A 6 3.43 -3.77 11.41
CA TYR A 6 4.24 -3.21 10.34
C TYR A 6 5.74 -3.47 10.52
N LEU A 7 6.47 -3.35 9.43
CA LEU A 7 7.93 -3.32 9.38
C LEU A 7 8.38 -2.18 8.49
N VAL A 8 9.50 -1.56 8.83
CA VAL A 8 10.15 -0.55 7.99
C VAL A 8 11.43 -1.16 7.41
N LEU A 9 11.48 -1.30 6.10
CA LEU A 9 12.66 -1.74 5.36
C LEU A 9 13.36 -0.50 4.82
N LYS A 10 14.48 -0.14 5.43
CA LYS A 10 15.26 1.02 4.99
C LYS A 10 16.11 0.68 3.78
N GLN A 11 16.10 1.56 2.77
CA GLN A 11 16.93 1.43 1.56
C GLN A 11 16.72 0.09 0.81
N ALA A 12 15.48 -0.41 0.83
CA ALA A 12 15.14 -1.68 0.17
C ALA A 12 15.15 -1.59 -1.36
N VAL A 13 15.01 -0.39 -1.91
CA VAL A 13 14.95 -0.12 -3.36
C VAL A 13 16.14 0.74 -3.76
N ALA A 14 16.78 0.42 -4.90
CA ALA A 14 17.91 1.19 -5.42
C ALA A 14 17.49 2.62 -5.78
N GLY A 15 18.36 3.59 -5.50
CA GLY A 15 18.05 5.01 -5.72
C GLY A 15 17.81 5.37 -7.19
N GLU A 16 18.38 4.63 -8.14
CA GLU A 16 18.12 4.79 -9.58
C GLU A 16 16.71 4.36 -9.95
N ASP A 17 16.24 3.23 -9.39
CA ASP A 17 14.88 2.74 -9.59
C ASP A 17 13.84 3.70 -8.99
N VAL A 18 14.13 4.23 -7.80
CA VAL A 18 13.27 5.24 -7.17
C VAL A 18 13.15 6.48 -8.05
N ARG A 19 14.26 7.01 -8.59
CA ARG A 19 14.22 8.17 -9.49
C ARG A 19 13.40 7.88 -10.75
N HIS A 20 13.60 6.72 -11.34
CA HIS A 20 12.83 6.31 -12.53
C HIS A 20 11.33 6.21 -12.23
N MET A 21 10.94 5.61 -11.09
CA MET A 21 9.54 5.54 -10.66
C MET A 21 8.95 6.93 -10.39
N VAL A 22 9.71 7.89 -9.86
CA VAL A 22 9.27 9.28 -9.70
C VAL A 22 8.98 9.93 -11.04
N GLU A 23 9.88 9.80 -12.03
CA GLU A 23 9.67 10.33 -13.39
C GLU A 23 8.42 9.76 -14.05
N LEU A 24 8.15 8.47 -13.86
CA LEU A 24 6.93 7.82 -14.34
C LEU A 24 5.69 8.34 -13.62
N CYS A 25 5.79 8.52 -12.29
CA CYS A 25 4.73 9.08 -11.47
C CYS A 25 4.32 10.46 -11.97
N ASP A 26 5.29 11.36 -12.11
CA ASP A 26 5.06 12.72 -12.59
C ASP A 26 4.44 12.75 -14.00
N ARG A 27 4.97 11.91 -14.89
CA ARG A 27 4.49 11.78 -16.27
C ARG A 27 3.03 11.34 -16.33
N TRP A 28 2.69 10.24 -15.67
CA TRP A 28 1.36 9.66 -15.77
C TRP A 28 0.31 10.45 -14.98
N HIS A 29 0.70 11.08 -13.88
CA HIS A 29 -0.24 11.94 -13.14
C HIS A 29 -0.53 13.26 -13.84
N ALA A 30 0.33 13.68 -14.78
CA ALA A 30 0.09 14.84 -15.66
C ALA A 30 -0.83 14.54 -16.86
N MET A 31 -1.07 13.25 -17.17
CA MET A 31 -1.92 12.82 -18.28
C MET A 31 -3.40 12.78 -17.87
N ASP A 32 -4.30 13.01 -18.81
CA ASP A 32 -5.70 12.66 -18.64
C ASP A 32 -5.90 11.14 -18.64
N ASP A 33 -6.98 10.65 -18.01
CA ASP A 33 -7.23 9.20 -17.90
C ASP A 33 -7.32 8.51 -19.27
N SER A 34 -7.79 9.22 -20.31
CA SER A 34 -7.89 8.72 -21.69
C SER A 34 -6.53 8.63 -22.42
N GLU A 35 -5.50 9.30 -21.90
CA GLU A 35 -4.16 9.34 -22.48
C GLU A 35 -3.22 8.32 -21.86
N LEU A 36 -3.63 7.71 -20.75
CA LEU A 36 -2.80 6.69 -20.09
C LEU A 36 -2.57 5.51 -21.01
N PRO A 37 -1.31 5.02 -21.12
CA PRO A 37 -1.03 3.84 -21.92
C PRO A 37 -1.72 2.61 -21.32
N ALA A 38 -2.40 1.82 -22.16
CA ALA A 38 -3.03 0.58 -21.70
C ALA A 38 -1.96 -0.41 -21.20
N PRO A 39 -2.19 -1.15 -20.13
CA PRO A 39 -3.44 -1.30 -19.37
C PRO A 39 -3.59 -0.39 -18.15
N LEU A 40 -2.80 0.69 -18.01
CA LEU A 40 -2.93 1.59 -16.87
C LEU A 40 -4.38 2.05 -16.69
N ALA A 41 -4.84 2.06 -15.46
CA ALA A 41 -6.17 2.51 -15.10
C ALA A 41 -6.11 3.45 -13.89
N SER A 42 -6.65 4.65 -14.06
CA SER A 42 -6.85 5.57 -12.94
C SER A 42 -8.05 5.12 -12.12
N TYR A 43 -7.84 4.95 -10.82
CA TYR A 43 -8.94 4.67 -9.91
C TYR A 43 -9.37 5.96 -9.23
N ARG A 44 -10.61 6.35 -9.47
CA ARG A 44 -11.33 7.34 -8.69
C ARG A 44 -12.71 6.77 -8.41
N ASP A 45 -13.06 6.71 -7.14
CA ASP A 45 -14.42 6.39 -6.72
C ASP A 45 -15.38 7.49 -7.23
N ALA A 46 -16.63 7.12 -7.55
CA ALA A 46 -17.66 8.05 -8.03
C ALA A 46 -17.98 9.18 -7.03
N ASN A 47 -17.61 9.00 -5.76
CA ASN A 47 -17.74 10.01 -4.70
C ASN A 47 -16.42 10.73 -4.39
N SER A 48 -15.37 10.47 -5.15
CA SER A 48 -14.06 11.09 -4.92
C SER A 48 -14.15 12.59 -5.15
N LYS A 49 -13.65 13.34 -4.16
CA LYS A 49 -13.50 14.79 -4.29
C LYS A 49 -12.32 15.12 -5.22
N PRO A 50 -12.23 16.33 -5.75
CA PRO A 50 -11.06 16.78 -6.52
C PRO A 50 -9.74 16.66 -5.75
N THR A 51 -9.80 16.75 -4.41
CA THR A 51 -8.67 16.63 -3.48
C THR A 51 -8.30 15.18 -3.14
N THR A 52 -9.10 14.19 -3.55
CA THR A 52 -8.76 12.78 -3.35
C THR A 52 -7.52 12.42 -4.17
N PRO A 53 -6.48 11.82 -3.56
CA PRO A 53 -5.30 11.38 -4.29
C PRO A 53 -5.65 10.47 -5.46
N ARG A 54 -5.05 10.74 -6.62
CA ARG A 54 -5.21 9.88 -7.79
C ARG A 54 -4.29 8.66 -7.67
N SER A 55 -4.84 7.48 -7.83
CA SER A 55 -4.08 6.22 -7.93
C SER A 55 -4.14 5.68 -9.34
N ILE A 56 -2.98 5.34 -9.90
CA ILE A 56 -2.85 4.68 -11.21
C ILE A 56 -2.45 3.24 -10.95
N ASN A 57 -3.31 2.32 -11.37
CA ASN A 57 -3.14 0.88 -11.16
C ASN A 57 -2.52 0.19 -12.36
N GLN A 58 -2.06 -1.04 -12.18
CA GLN A 58 -1.50 -1.92 -13.21
C GLN A 58 -0.16 -1.43 -13.77
N VAL A 59 0.57 -0.64 -13.00
CA VAL A 59 1.86 -0.06 -13.41
C VAL A 59 2.90 -1.13 -13.71
N GLU A 60 2.83 -2.28 -13.06
CA GLU A 60 3.71 -3.43 -13.25
C GLU A 60 3.61 -4.09 -14.63
N TYR A 61 2.54 -3.84 -15.35
CA TYR A 61 2.35 -4.37 -16.71
C TYR A 61 2.87 -3.44 -17.81
N VAL A 62 3.27 -2.22 -17.44
CA VAL A 62 3.71 -1.21 -18.42
C VAL A 62 5.21 -0.94 -18.29
N GLU A 63 5.73 -0.92 -17.07
CA GLU A 63 7.13 -0.60 -16.82
C GLU A 63 7.80 -1.66 -15.95
N GLN A 64 8.92 -2.17 -16.43
CA GLN A 64 9.65 -3.27 -15.79
C GLN A 64 10.09 -2.95 -14.37
N VAL A 65 10.41 -1.69 -14.06
CA VAL A 65 10.83 -1.27 -12.71
C VAL A 65 9.79 -1.59 -11.64
N PHE A 66 8.50 -1.53 -11.95
CA PHE A 66 7.45 -1.91 -11.01
C PHE A 66 7.26 -3.43 -10.92
N ALA A 67 7.48 -4.17 -12.01
CA ALA A 67 7.50 -5.63 -11.96
C ALA A 67 8.68 -6.15 -11.11
N ASP A 68 9.86 -5.54 -11.28
CA ASP A 68 11.06 -5.86 -10.50
C ASP A 68 10.87 -5.48 -9.01
N LEU A 69 10.13 -4.41 -8.73
CA LEU A 69 9.79 -4.03 -7.36
C LEU A 69 8.97 -5.11 -6.63
N ILE A 70 8.02 -5.76 -7.31
CA ILE A 70 7.23 -6.87 -6.75
C ILE A 70 8.15 -8.03 -6.36
N LEU A 71 9.19 -8.28 -7.15
CA LEU A 71 10.17 -9.34 -6.91
C LEU A 71 11.39 -8.89 -6.09
N ASN A 72 11.35 -7.66 -5.55
CA ASN A 72 12.45 -7.13 -4.75
C ASN A 72 12.77 -8.09 -3.59
N ARG A 73 14.04 -8.47 -3.47
CA ARG A 73 14.50 -9.50 -2.54
C ARG A 73 14.18 -9.19 -1.08
N GLU A 74 14.36 -7.93 -0.67
CA GLU A 74 14.15 -7.54 0.74
C GLU A 74 12.66 -7.53 1.08
N ILE A 75 11.81 -7.08 0.16
CA ILE A 75 10.35 -7.10 0.30
C ILE A 75 9.86 -8.55 0.30
N MET A 76 10.26 -9.34 -0.69
CA MET A 76 9.82 -10.74 -0.84
C MET A 76 10.24 -11.63 0.33
N ARG A 77 11.39 -11.37 0.94
CA ARG A 77 11.82 -12.10 2.15
C ARG A 77 10.79 -11.96 3.29
N VAL A 78 10.24 -10.77 3.47
CA VAL A 78 9.22 -10.50 4.48
C VAL A 78 7.87 -11.08 4.05
N VAL A 79 7.48 -10.87 2.80
CA VAL A 79 6.21 -11.39 2.24
C VAL A 79 6.15 -12.91 2.38
N LEU A 80 7.18 -13.63 1.95
CA LEU A 80 7.23 -15.10 2.06
C LEU A 80 7.12 -15.58 3.51
N ALA A 81 7.82 -14.91 4.44
CA ALA A 81 7.76 -15.26 5.86
C ALA A 81 6.38 -15.03 6.49
N LEU A 82 5.61 -14.07 6.00
CA LEU A 82 4.29 -13.71 6.53
C LEU A 82 3.12 -14.38 5.81
N THR A 83 3.37 -15.05 4.68
CA THR A 83 2.33 -15.72 3.87
C THR A 83 2.54 -17.23 3.76
N ASP A 84 3.34 -17.79 4.65
CA ASP A 84 3.71 -19.22 4.62
C ASP A 84 4.28 -19.69 3.27
N ASN A 85 5.11 -18.85 2.65
CA ASN A 85 5.72 -19.06 1.32
C ASN A 85 4.71 -19.21 0.16
N CYS A 86 3.49 -18.71 0.31
CA CYS A 86 2.45 -18.83 -0.71
C CYS A 86 1.77 -17.47 -1.00
N PRO A 87 2.54 -16.42 -1.37
CA PRO A 87 1.95 -15.14 -1.68
C PRO A 87 1.26 -15.14 -3.05
N GLN A 88 0.19 -14.36 -3.15
CA GLN A 88 -0.43 -13.99 -4.42
C GLN A 88 -0.36 -12.48 -4.59
N HIS A 89 0.22 -12.01 -5.68
CA HIS A 89 0.18 -10.59 -6.03
C HIS A 89 -1.24 -10.20 -6.48
N VAL A 90 -1.78 -9.14 -5.89
CA VAL A 90 -3.15 -8.67 -6.16
C VAL A 90 -3.13 -7.46 -7.10
N GLY A 91 -2.14 -6.60 -6.98
CA GLY A 91 -1.96 -5.43 -7.83
C GLY A 91 -0.98 -4.42 -7.24
N THR A 92 -0.53 -3.52 -8.11
CA THR A 92 0.34 -2.40 -7.75
C THR A 92 -0.31 -1.09 -8.16
N ALA A 93 -0.29 -0.11 -7.27
CA ALA A 93 -0.80 1.22 -7.51
C ALA A 93 0.27 2.28 -7.26
N LEU A 94 0.31 3.29 -8.11
CA LEU A 94 1.14 4.47 -7.98
C LEU A 94 0.25 5.65 -7.60
N THR A 95 0.45 6.19 -6.41
CA THR A 95 -0.41 7.25 -5.86
C THR A 95 0.40 8.52 -5.63
N ALA A 96 -0.09 9.64 -6.14
CA ALA A 96 0.48 10.97 -5.89
C ALA A 96 -0.37 11.71 -4.85
N ASN A 97 0.23 11.97 -3.69
CA ASN A 97 -0.33 12.84 -2.67
C ASN A 97 0.28 14.23 -2.80
N THR A 98 -0.54 15.26 -2.79
CA THR A 98 -0.12 16.66 -2.78
C THR A 98 -0.47 17.29 -1.44
N LYS A 99 0.07 18.50 -1.17
CA LYS A 99 -0.28 19.27 0.04
C LYS A 99 -1.77 19.60 0.16
N ASP A 100 -2.49 19.58 -0.96
CA ASP A 100 -3.92 19.90 -1.04
C ASP A 100 -4.78 18.63 -1.10
N SER A 101 -4.16 17.44 -1.00
CA SER A 101 -4.89 16.18 -0.94
C SER A 101 -5.58 16.00 0.40
N ASP A 102 -6.81 15.52 0.37
CA ASP A 102 -7.50 15.07 1.58
C ASP A 102 -6.81 13.82 2.17
N ASP A 103 -6.90 13.67 3.47
CA ASP A 103 -6.50 12.44 4.13
C ASP A 103 -7.43 11.29 3.72
N LEU A 104 -6.84 10.13 3.50
CA LEU A 104 -7.61 8.91 3.29
C LEU A 104 -8.20 8.47 4.63
N ALA A 105 -9.49 8.17 4.63
CA ALA A 105 -10.16 7.67 5.82
C ALA A 105 -9.50 6.39 6.33
N PHE A 106 -9.43 6.24 7.63
CA PHE A 106 -8.98 4.99 8.25
C PHE A 106 -9.85 3.83 7.77
N HIS A 107 -9.20 2.82 7.23
CA HIS A 107 -9.87 1.62 6.73
C HIS A 107 -9.06 0.37 7.10
N GLY A 108 -9.65 -0.80 6.90
CA GLY A 108 -9.10 -2.08 7.33
C GLY A 108 -9.72 -2.58 8.63
N GLY A 109 -9.35 -3.80 9.04
CA GLY A 109 -9.96 -4.45 10.20
C GLY A 109 -11.41 -4.88 9.96
N LEU A 110 -12.20 -4.87 11.02
CA LEU A 110 -13.62 -5.25 10.95
C LEU A 110 -14.48 -4.12 10.40
N SER A 111 -15.15 -4.36 9.31
CA SER A 111 -16.24 -3.51 8.81
C SER A 111 -17.58 -4.06 9.27
N GLY A 112 -18.35 -3.24 10.01
CA GLY A 112 -19.69 -3.62 10.48
C GLY A 112 -19.72 -4.73 11.53
N GLY A 113 -18.62 -4.94 12.27
CA GLY A 113 -18.54 -5.94 13.34
C GLY A 113 -18.43 -7.39 12.87
N ILE A 114 -18.23 -7.63 11.59
CA ILE A 114 -18.07 -8.98 11.01
C ILE A 114 -16.58 -9.19 10.69
N HIS A 115 -16.05 -10.34 11.11
CA HIS A 115 -14.70 -10.76 10.73
C HIS A 115 -14.56 -10.85 9.20
N ASN A 116 -13.56 -10.15 8.67
CA ASN A 116 -13.23 -10.20 7.24
C ASN A 116 -12.02 -11.14 7.05
N PRO A 117 -12.22 -12.36 6.55
CA PRO A 117 -11.13 -13.32 6.38
C PRO A 117 -10.07 -12.86 5.36
N ALA A 118 -10.38 -11.87 4.52
CA ALA A 118 -9.39 -11.28 3.62
C ALA A 118 -8.34 -10.44 4.35
N ASN A 119 -8.61 -10.02 5.60
CA ASN A 119 -7.69 -9.23 6.42
C ASN A 119 -7.31 -9.98 7.72
N ASP A 120 -7.22 -11.29 7.66
CA ASP A 120 -6.93 -12.10 8.83
C ASP A 120 -5.43 -12.14 9.15
N TYR A 121 -5.12 -12.16 10.43
CA TYR A 121 -3.78 -12.35 10.96
C TYR A 121 -3.80 -13.46 12.00
N GLN A 122 -2.94 -14.44 11.83
CA GLN A 122 -2.84 -15.59 12.73
C GLN A 122 -1.39 -15.77 13.19
N ALA A 123 -1.23 -16.06 14.47
CA ALA A 123 0.05 -16.47 15.04
C ALA A 123 -0.19 -17.71 15.91
N ALA A 124 0.34 -18.84 15.47
CA ALA A 124 0.21 -20.11 16.17
C ALA A 124 1.46 -20.97 15.95
N ASP A 125 1.86 -21.72 16.95
CA ASP A 125 2.98 -22.69 16.88
C ASP A 125 4.30 -22.10 16.33
N GLY A 126 4.58 -20.84 16.69
CA GLY A 126 5.78 -20.13 16.23
C GLY A 126 5.74 -19.67 14.77
N ARG A 127 4.60 -19.77 14.10
CA ARG A 127 4.38 -19.30 12.72
C ARG A 127 3.43 -18.12 12.69
N ILE A 128 3.62 -17.26 11.72
CA ILE A 128 2.75 -16.10 11.43
C ILE A 128 2.16 -16.31 10.04
N PHE A 129 0.88 -16.01 9.89
CA PHE A 129 0.20 -15.96 8.62
C PHE A 129 -0.68 -14.71 8.52
N ALA A 130 -0.45 -13.91 7.48
CA ALA A 130 -1.26 -12.77 7.13
C ALA A 130 -1.90 -13.00 5.77
N THR A 131 -3.23 -12.91 5.70
CA THR A 131 -3.97 -13.10 4.43
C THR A 131 -3.83 -11.92 3.49
N PHE A 132 -3.53 -10.73 4.01
CA PHE A 132 -3.32 -9.53 3.22
C PHE A 132 -2.12 -8.73 3.76
N LEU A 133 -1.25 -8.34 2.84
CA LEU A 133 -0.08 -7.50 3.11
C LEU A 133 -0.04 -6.34 2.12
N ASN A 134 0.28 -5.17 2.63
CA ASN A 134 0.52 -3.99 1.82
C ASN A 134 2.00 -3.60 1.93
N ALA A 135 2.69 -3.49 0.81
CA ALA A 135 4.06 -3.02 0.75
C ALA A 135 4.08 -1.59 0.18
N GLY A 136 4.08 -0.60 1.05
CA GLY A 136 4.19 0.80 0.66
C GLY A 136 5.64 1.22 0.45
N VAL A 137 5.96 1.78 -0.72
CA VAL A 137 7.28 2.32 -1.05
C VAL A 137 7.17 3.83 -1.21
N SER A 138 7.83 4.58 -0.32
CA SER A 138 7.92 6.04 -0.45
C SER A 138 8.96 6.39 -1.50
N LEU A 139 8.51 7.02 -2.59
CA LEU A 139 9.39 7.45 -3.69
C LEU A 139 10.05 8.81 -3.44
N VAL A 140 9.53 9.57 -2.48
CA VAL A 140 10.03 10.87 -2.05
C VAL A 140 10.12 10.93 -0.54
N ASP A 141 10.81 11.93 -0.01
CA ASP A 141 10.85 12.17 1.42
C ASP A 141 9.45 12.47 1.95
N VAL A 142 9.08 11.80 3.04
CA VAL A 142 7.79 11.99 3.71
C VAL A 142 7.97 12.97 4.87
N PRO A 143 7.40 14.19 4.79
CA PRO A 143 7.51 15.16 5.86
C PRO A 143 6.91 14.67 7.18
N PRO A 144 7.43 15.11 8.33
CA PRO A 144 6.84 14.80 9.62
C PRO A 144 5.35 15.17 9.69
N GLY A 145 4.52 14.27 10.21
CA GLY A 145 3.06 14.46 10.31
C GLY A 145 2.28 14.15 9.04
N THR A 146 2.95 13.56 8.03
CA THR A 146 2.29 13.08 6.79
C THR A 146 2.61 11.62 6.54
N GLY A 147 2.07 11.06 5.47
CA GLY A 147 2.35 9.71 5.01
C GLY A 147 1.39 8.66 5.56
N PHE A 148 1.85 7.43 5.59
CA PHE A 148 1.03 6.30 6.04
C PHE A 148 0.86 6.32 7.58
N VAL A 149 -0.38 6.26 8.02
CA VAL A 149 -0.74 6.23 9.44
C VAL A 149 -1.39 4.90 9.78
N CYS A 150 -0.94 4.27 10.86
CA CYS A 150 -1.54 3.03 11.36
C CYS A 150 -1.63 3.05 12.89
N ILE A 151 -2.53 2.26 13.44
CA ILE A 151 -2.64 2.01 14.87
C ILE A 151 -1.79 0.77 15.19
N PRO A 152 -0.66 0.90 15.92
CA PRO A 152 0.19 -0.25 16.23
C PRO A 152 -0.59 -1.35 16.96
N GLY A 153 -0.42 -2.60 16.50
CA GLY A 153 -1.11 -3.76 17.06
C GLY A 153 -2.53 -4.00 16.55
N SER A 154 -3.11 -3.08 15.77
CA SER A 154 -4.49 -3.20 15.27
C SER A 154 -4.71 -4.39 14.33
N HIS A 155 -3.67 -4.93 13.70
CA HIS A 155 -3.74 -6.12 12.87
C HIS A 155 -4.19 -7.39 13.62
N LYS A 156 -4.15 -7.37 14.96
CA LYS A 156 -4.62 -8.46 15.83
C LYS A 156 -6.02 -8.20 16.38
N THR A 157 -6.66 -7.08 16.04
CA THR A 157 -7.96 -6.74 16.61
C THR A 157 -9.09 -7.30 15.78
N TYR A 158 -10.04 -7.92 16.45
CA TYR A 158 -11.26 -8.47 15.87
C TYR A 158 -12.49 -7.66 16.30
N PHE A 159 -12.30 -6.37 16.53
CA PHE A 159 -13.37 -5.44 16.89
C PHE A 159 -13.22 -4.11 16.14
N THR A 160 -14.30 -3.40 15.98
CA THR A 160 -14.35 -2.10 15.33
C THR A 160 -13.51 -1.07 16.12
N ARG A 161 -12.83 -0.17 15.40
CA ARG A 161 -12.12 0.94 16.03
C ARG A 161 -13.08 1.74 16.92
N PRO A 162 -12.73 2.02 18.19
CA PRO A 162 -13.53 2.89 19.03
C PRO A 162 -13.63 4.31 18.45
N ASP A 163 -14.84 4.91 18.49
CA ASP A 163 -15.10 6.25 17.90
C ASP A 163 -14.30 7.39 18.53
N HIS A 164 -13.82 7.20 19.76
CA HIS A 164 -13.04 8.21 20.50
C HIS A 164 -11.53 8.20 20.16
N ILE A 165 -11.07 7.33 19.29
CA ILE A 165 -9.69 7.37 18.80
C ILE A 165 -9.63 8.40 17.67
N ASP A 166 -9.28 9.63 18.04
CA ASP A 166 -8.91 10.69 17.11
C ASP A 166 -7.46 10.48 16.66
N ILE A 167 -7.22 10.72 15.37
CA ILE A 167 -5.91 10.57 14.77
C ILE A 167 -5.57 11.86 14.04
#